data_458f297ce6e1c2d6d12436345e9c539f
#
_entry.id   458f297ce6e1c2d6d12436345e9c539f
#
_cell.length_a   1.000
_cell.length_b   1.000
_cell.length_c   1.000
_cell.angle_alpha   90.00
_cell.angle_beta   90.00
_cell.angle_gamma   90.00
#
_symmetry.space_group_name_H-M   'P 1'
#
loop_
_entity.id
_entity.type
_entity.pdbx_description
1 polymer ?
#
loop_
_entity_poly.entity_id
_entity_poly.type
_entity_poly.pdbx_seq_one_letter_code
_entity_poly.pdbx_strand_id
1 'polypeptide(L)'
;MGYDSQILKILIEAGERGIGVQAIAKHVYNMNCTFFSQPNYEDIRAYVQQYLLRNSKSSQSLIEHTGQRGYYRLNTPGSKDALQMMLQFRDVQEEKEEEKPVQQDLSLDLFGF
;
A
#
# COMPACT_ATOMS: atom_id res chain seq x y z
N MET A 1 14.64 -6.91 -4.78
CA MET A 1 14.26 -5.84 -4.35
C MET A 1 13.32 -5.22 -5.16
N GLY A 2 12.86 -4.95 -5.56
CA GLY A 2 11.97 -4.44 -6.37
C GLY A 2 10.88 -3.76 -5.75
N TYR A 3 9.73 -3.93 -6.26
CA TYR A 3 8.60 -3.16 -5.81
C TYR A 3 7.68 -3.92 -4.86
N ASP A 4 8.10 -5.08 -4.40
CA ASP A 4 7.21 -5.94 -3.60
C ASP A 4 6.71 -5.25 -2.33
N SER A 5 7.61 -4.66 -1.56
CA SER A 5 7.21 -4.00 -0.31
C SER A 5 6.32 -2.78 -0.58
N GLN A 6 6.57 -2.07 -1.68
CA GLN A 6 5.75 -0.93 -2.04
C GLN A 6 4.35 -1.36 -2.44
N ILE A 7 4.23 -2.46 -3.18
CA ILE A 7 2.92 -3.01 -3.56
C ILE A 7 2.14 -3.41 -2.32
N LEU A 8 2.78 -4.10 -1.39
CA LEU A 8 2.12 -4.53 -0.17
C LEU A 8 1.67 -3.33 0.67
N LYS A 9 2.49 -2.30 0.76
CA LYS A 9 2.13 -1.10 1.49
C LYS A 9 0.89 -0.44 0.89
N ILE A 10 0.82 -0.35 -0.43
CA ILE A 10 -0.33 0.22 -1.12
C ILE A 10 -1.59 -0.59 -0.85
N LEU A 11 -1.48 -1.92 -0.87
CA LEU A 11 -2.61 -2.79 -0.58
C LEU A 11 -3.09 -2.64 0.85
N ILE A 12 -2.18 -2.48 1.80
CA ILE A 12 -2.54 -2.25 3.20
C ILE A 12 -3.32 -0.95 3.33
N GLU A 13 -2.85 0.10 2.69
CA GLU A 13 -3.51 1.40 2.76
C GLU A 13 -4.89 1.38 2.10
N ALA A 14 -5.05 0.60 1.03
CA ALA A 14 -6.33 0.48 0.36
C ALA A 14 -7.37 -0.27 1.21
N GLY A 15 -6.91 -1.22 2.03
CA GLY A 15 -7.79 -1.96 2.92
C GLY A 15 -8.74 -2.89 2.19
N GLU A 16 -9.92 -3.08 2.77
CA GLU A 16 -10.87 -4.04 2.23
C GLU A 16 -11.47 -3.62 0.90
N ARG A 17 -11.46 -2.34 0.60
CA ARG A 17 -11.98 -1.89 -0.69
C ARG A 17 -11.15 -2.40 -1.85
N GLY A 18 -9.87 -2.64 -1.61
CA GLY A 18 -8.97 -3.07 -2.66
C GLY A 18 -8.59 -1.91 -3.57
N ILE A 19 -7.78 -2.23 -4.56
CA ILE A 19 -7.26 -1.22 -5.47
C ILE A 19 -6.92 -1.88 -6.80
N GLY A 20 -7.08 -1.17 -7.88
CA GLY A 20 -6.85 -1.71 -9.22
C GLY A 20 -5.37 -1.75 -9.58
N VAL A 21 -5.04 -2.63 -10.51
CA VAL A 21 -3.66 -2.80 -10.98
C VAL A 21 -3.08 -1.48 -11.47
N GLN A 22 -3.84 -0.71 -12.23
CA GLN A 22 -3.35 0.54 -12.77
C GLN A 22 -3.03 1.55 -11.69
N ALA A 23 -3.88 1.62 -10.66
CA ALA A 23 -3.65 2.55 -9.55
C ALA A 23 -2.43 2.14 -8.76
N ILE A 24 -2.25 0.84 -8.52
CA ILE A 24 -1.05 0.35 -7.83
C ILE A 24 0.20 0.72 -8.64
N ALA A 25 0.16 0.48 -9.95
CA ALA A 25 1.30 0.77 -10.81
C ALA A 25 1.64 2.26 -10.80
N LYS A 26 0.62 3.13 -10.80
CA LYS A 26 0.86 4.56 -10.72
C LYS A 26 1.52 4.96 -9.42
N HIS A 27 1.05 4.42 -8.32
CA HIS A 27 1.65 4.72 -7.01
C HIS A 27 3.08 4.25 -6.93
N VAL A 28 3.37 3.04 -7.41
CA VAL A 28 4.73 2.52 -7.42
C VAL A 28 5.62 3.38 -8.31
N TYR A 29 5.10 3.76 -9.48
CA TYR A 29 5.85 4.63 -10.38
C TYR A 29 6.21 5.95 -9.69
N ASN A 30 5.24 6.57 -9.04
CA ASN A 30 5.46 7.85 -8.36
C ASN A 30 6.46 7.72 -7.22
N MET A 31 6.44 6.60 -6.50
CA MET A 31 7.38 6.38 -5.41
C MET A 31 8.82 6.24 -5.91
N ASN A 32 9.00 5.78 -7.14
CA ASN A 32 10.33 5.53 -7.68
C ASN A 32 10.78 6.57 -8.69
N CYS A 33 9.91 7.51 -9.03
CA CYS A 33 10.26 8.56 -9.96
C CYS A 33 10.96 9.67 -9.20
N THR A 34 12.21 9.92 -9.51
CA THR A 34 12.98 10.97 -8.86
C THR A 34 13.48 11.94 -9.89
N PHE A 35 14.08 13.03 -9.42
CA PHE A 35 14.65 14.03 -10.31
C PHE A 35 15.72 13.43 -11.22
N PHE A 36 16.48 12.46 -10.69
CA PHE A 36 17.58 11.87 -11.45
C PHE A 36 17.24 10.56 -12.13
N SER A 37 16.12 9.95 -11.82
CA SER A 37 15.79 8.64 -12.36
C SER A 37 14.30 8.53 -12.58
N GLN A 38 13.92 8.16 -13.79
CA GLN A 38 12.53 7.97 -14.15
C GLN A 38 12.35 6.55 -14.67
N PRO A 39 11.72 5.67 -13.89
CA PRO A 39 11.50 4.30 -14.32
C PRO A 39 10.48 4.24 -15.46
N ASN A 40 10.47 3.12 -16.17
CA ASN A 40 9.50 2.92 -17.24
C ASN A 40 8.17 2.46 -16.62
N TYR A 41 7.11 3.21 -16.85
CA TYR A 41 5.81 2.89 -16.28
C TYR A 41 5.29 1.52 -16.73
N GLU A 42 5.50 1.18 -18.00
CA GLU A 42 5.00 -0.10 -18.51
C GLU A 42 5.71 -1.29 -17.87
N ASP A 43 7.00 -1.16 -17.59
CA ASP A 43 7.72 -2.20 -16.88
C ASP A 43 7.19 -2.37 -15.47
N ILE A 44 6.91 -1.27 -14.78
CA ILE A 44 6.35 -1.30 -13.44
C ILE A 44 4.96 -1.94 -13.48
N ARG A 45 4.14 -1.56 -14.44
CA ARG A 45 2.80 -2.12 -14.56
C ARG A 45 2.84 -3.63 -14.79
N ALA A 46 3.74 -4.08 -15.64
CA ALA A 46 3.90 -5.52 -15.89
C ALA A 46 4.35 -6.25 -14.63
N TYR A 47 5.29 -5.66 -13.89
CA TYR A 47 5.77 -6.24 -12.65
C TYR A 47 4.65 -6.36 -11.63
N VAL A 48 3.89 -5.29 -11.44
CA VAL A 48 2.77 -5.26 -10.50
C VAL A 48 1.75 -6.32 -10.87
N GLN A 49 1.39 -6.41 -12.15
CA GLN A 49 0.39 -7.37 -12.60
C GLN A 49 0.85 -8.80 -12.33
N GLN A 50 2.09 -9.12 -12.64
CA GLN A 50 2.61 -10.46 -12.39
C GLN A 50 2.71 -10.77 -10.91
N TYR A 51 3.11 -9.80 -10.11
CA TYR A 51 3.18 -9.98 -8.67
C TYR A 51 1.82 -10.31 -8.10
N LEU A 52 0.81 -9.53 -8.48
CA LEU A 52 -0.55 -9.76 -7.99
C LEU A 52 -1.10 -11.11 -8.44
N LEU A 53 -0.85 -11.48 -9.68
CA LEU A 53 -1.32 -12.77 -10.19
C LEU A 53 -0.65 -13.94 -9.46
N ARG A 54 0.66 -13.85 -9.24
CA ARG A 54 1.38 -14.93 -8.55
C ARG A 54 0.92 -15.09 -7.10
N ASN A 55 0.58 -14.01 -6.46
CA ASN A 55 0.26 -14.03 -5.04
C ASN A 55 -1.24 -14.09 -4.76
N SER A 56 -2.06 -14.36 -5.76
CA SER A 56 -3.51 -14.48 -5.58
C SER A 56 -4.07 -15.78 -6.13
N LYS A 57 -3.21 -16.80 -6.29
CA LYS A 57 -3.64 -18.05 -6.92
C LYS A 57 -4.42 -18.98 -6.02
N SER A 58 -4.28 -18.87 -4.72
CA SER A 58 -4.97 -19.77 -3.81
C SER A 58 -5.72 -19.00 -2.73
N SER A 59 -6.60 -19.69 -2.02
CA SER A 59 -7.36 -19.05 -0.95
C SER A 59 -6.50 -18.69 0.24
N GLN A 60 -5.27 -19.19 0.30
CA GLN A 60 -4.34 -18.88 1.38
C GLN A 60 -3.23 -17.94 0.92
N SER A 61 -3.33 -17.44 -0.31
CA SER A 61 -2.34 -16.51 -0.81
C SER A 61 -2.41 -15.16 -0.10
N LEU A 62 -1.33 -14.42 -0.14
CA LEU A 62 -1.23 -13.13 0.53
C LEU A 62 -2.23 -12.11 -0.01
N ILE A 63 -2.59 -12.22 -1.28
CA ILE A 63 -3.45 -11.29 -1.98
C ILE A 63 -4.64 -12.04 -2.54
N GLU A 64 -5.79 -11.38 -2.65
CA GLU A 64 -6.97 -11.96 -3.26
C GLU A 64 -7.67 -10.94 -4.17
N HIS A 65 -8.49 -11.45 -5.09
CA HIS A 65 -9.33 -10.59 -5.91
C HIS A 65 -10.50 -10.08 -5.09
N THR A 66 -10.91 -8.88 -5.33
CA THR A 66 -12.05 -8.31 -4.60
C THR A 66 -13.39 -8.71 -5.19
N GLY A 67 -13.41 -9.37 -6.33
CA GLY A 67 -14.63 -9.63 -7.08
C GLY A 67 -14.83 -8.65 -8.21
N GLN A 68 -14.18 -7.51 -8.19
CA GLN A 68 -14.22 -6.54 -9.27
C GLN A 68 -13.01 -6.79 -10.17
N ARG A 69 -13.23 -6.80 -11.46
CA ARG A 69 -12.18 -7.15 -12.42
C ARG A 69 -10.98 -6.21 -12.29
N GLY A 70 -9.80 -6.80 -12.13
CA GLY A 70 -8.56 -6.04 -12.03
C GLY A 70 -8.30 -5.40 -10.69
N TYR A 71 -9.13 -5.66 -9.68
CA TYR A 71 -8.96 -5.13 -8.34
C TYR A 71 -8.51 -6.20 -7.38
N TYR A 72 -7.59 -5.85 -6.50
CA TYR A 72 -6.98 -6.78 -5.54
C TYR A 72 -6.93 -6.15 -4.16
N ARG A 73 -6.84 -6.98 -3.14
CA ARG A 73 -6.67 -6.54 -1.75
C ARG A 73 -5.88 -7.60 -1.00
N LEU A 74 -5.42 -7.26 0.20
CA LEU A 74 -4.77 -8.24 1.05
C LEU A 74 -5.78 -9.28 1.52
N ASN A 75 -5.35 -10.55 1.52
CA ASN A 75 -6.22 -11.65 1.89
C ASN A 75 -6.15 -11.88 3.40
N THR A 76 -6.68 -10.94 4.17
CA THR A 76 -6.61 -11.02 5.64
C THR A 76 -7.36 -12.23 6.21
N PRO A 77 -8.52 -12.64 5.67
CA PRO A 77 -9.19 -13.82 6.22
C PRO A 77 -8.51 -15.14 5.85
N GLY A 78 -7.78 -15.20 4.76
CA GLY A 78 -7.15 -16.44 4.33
C GLY A 78 -5.66 -16.55 4.56
N SER A 79 -5.00 -15.46 4.94
CA SER A 79 -3.55 -15.44 5.13
C SER A 79 -3.21 -14.78 6.46
N LYS A 80 -2.50 -15.51 7.32
CA LYS A 80 -2.06 -14.95 8.59
C LYS A 80 -1.05 -13.83 8.40
N ASP A 81 -0.22 -13.94 7.38
CA ASP A 81 0.78 -12.92 7.10
C ASP A 81 0.10 -11.60 6.69
N ALA A 82 -0.94 -11.69 5.86
CA ALA A 82 -1.68 -10.51 5.45
C ALA A 82 -2.36 -9.84 6.65
N LEU A 83 -2.94 -10.62 7.52
CA LEU A 83 -3.58 -10.10 8.72
C LEU A 83 -2.56 -9.42 9.62
N GLN A 84 -1.41 -10.03 9.82
CA GLN A 84 -0.37 -9.47 10.66
C GLN A 84 0.13 -8.15 10.11
N MET A 85 0.33 -8.06 8.81
CA MET A 85 0.74 -6.81 8.17
C MET A 85 -0.28 -5.70 8.40
N MET A 86 -1.55 -6.03 8.29
CA MET A 86 -2.61 -5.05 8.48
C MET A 86 -2.64 -4.55 9.92
N LEU A 87 -2.46 -5.44 10.89
CA LEU A 87 -2.45 -5.05 12.29
C LEU A 87 -1.25 -4.17 12.61
N GLN A 88 -0.09 -4.50 12.08
CA GLN A 88 1.10 -3.69 12.30
C GLN A 88 0.93 -2.29 11.70
N PHE A 89 0.30 -2.19 10.54
CA PHE A 89 0.05 -0.90 9.92
C PHE A 89 -0.88 -0.04 10.78
N ARG A 90 -1.93 -0.64 11.35
CA ARG A 90 -2.85 0.09 12.20
C ARG A 90 -2.16 0.64 13.45
N ASP A 91 -1.29 -0.16 14.06
CA ASP A 91 -0.57 0.30 15.24
C ASP A 91 0.29 1.51 14.93
N VAL A 92 0.98 1.50 13.78
CA VAL A 92 1.80 2.62 13.38
C VAL A 92 0.95 3.85 13.11
N GLN A 93 -0.21 3.69 12.48
CA GLN A 93 -1.11 4.80 12.19
C GLN A 93 -1.65 5.43 13.46
N GLU A 94 -2.00 4.64 14.44
CA GLU A 94 -2.49 5.16 15.71
C GLU A 94 -1.43 6.01 16.40
N GLU A 95 -0.19 5.56 16.41
CA GLU A 95 0.89 6.34 17.00
C GLU A 95 1.08 7.67 16.28
N LYS A 96 1.03 7.68 14.96
CA LYS A 96 1.18 8.91 14.21
C LYS A 96 0.04 9.87 14.46
N GLU A 97 -1.17 9.39 14.58
CA GLU A 97 -2.31 10.24 14.83
C GLU A 97 -2.21 10.91 16.19
N GLU A 98 -1.71 10.21 17.19
CA GLU A 98 -1.53 10.79 18.51
C GLU A 98 -0.48 11.90 18.48
N GLU A 99 0.59 11.73 17.71
CA GLU A 99 1.61 12.76 17.66
C GLU A 99 1.20 13.99 16.89
N LYS A 100 0.42 13.87 15.85
CA LYS A 100 0.04 15.01 15.04
C LYS A 100 -0.66 16.13 15.80
N PRO A 101 -1.67 15.86 16.61
CA PRO A 101 -2.34 16.93 17.35
C PRO A 101 -1.39 17.69 18.25
N VAL A 102 -0.46 17.01 18.91
CA VAL A 102 0.50 17.68 19.78
C VAL A 102 1.40 18.59 18.98
N GLN A 103 1.87 18.13 17.84
CA GLN A 103 2.75 18.93 17.01
C GLN A 103 2.03 20.16 16.46
N GLN A 104 0.78 20.01 16.07
CA GLN A 104 0.00 21.12 15.56
C GLN A 104 -0.23 22.15 16.64
N ASP A 105 -0.51 21.72 17.84
CA ASP A 105 -0.71 22.65 18.93
C ASP A 105 0.53 23.49 19.19
N LEU A 106 1.69 22.84 19.17
CA LEU A 106 2.94 23.58 19.35
C LEU A 106 3.17 24.59 18.24
N SER A 107 2.83 24.20 17.02
CA SER A 107 3.01 25.12 15.90
C SER A 107 2.10 26.32 16.03
N LEU A 108 0.86 26.08 16.42
CA LEU A 108 -0.09 27.18 16.61
C LEU A 108 0.37 28.14 17.71
N ASP A 109 0.91 27.61 18.77
CA ASP A 109 1.41 28.43 19.85
C ASP A 109 2.52 29.36 19.36
N LEU A 110 3.36 28.87 18.48
CA LEU A 110 4.44 29.70 17.96
C LEU A 110 3.93 30.84 17.12
N PHE A 111 2.83 30.65 16.42
CA PHE A 111 2.30 31.70 15.58
C PHE A 111 1.10 32.39 16.17
N GLY A 112 0.59 31.93 17.24
CA GLY A 112 -0.63 32.44 17.82
C GLY A 112 -0.48 33.77 18.50
N PHE A 113 0.73 34.17 18.78
CA PHE A 113 0.91 35.46 19.46
C PHE A 113 1.03 36.64 18.53
#